data_ef63f1967065e1329b441be4f92ef6e5
#
_entry.id   ef63f1967065e1329b441be4f92ef6e5
#
_cell.length_a   1.000
_cell.length_b   1.000
_cell.length_c   1.000
_cell.angle_alpha   90.00
_cell.angle_beta   90.00
_cell.angle_gamma   90.00
#
_symmetry.space_group_name_H-M   'P 1'
#
loop_
_entity.id
_entity.type
_entity.pdbx_description
1 polymer ?
#
loop_
_entity_poly.entity_id
_entity_poly.type
_entity_poly.pdbx_seq_one_letter_code
_entity_poly.pdbx_strand_id
1 'polypeptide(L)'
;MLNFEPITLEKQELYHKYFSITPVQSADYTFINLFGLKDIYMLEWTFTEDLVWIRQRSPYTIYWAPVGDWFKHNFCKENCLCDMIGENESIIRVPKELAKHWEEKINIKIKESRDEWEYLYDYNELMNLSGRKFHNKKNLYNQFIKNNFEYKPIDRSIVKEIFEFENKWEMDEMQNNFANAMTTEDCETFDGYKLLMHEIRAEADILMIKTLLDYWDNINYIVGGVIYIDGKVRAYSIGDLSLRDTMVIHSERGDRDYKGSYQALNKLFLENNKDEKFKFVNREQDVGDLGL
;
A
#
# COMPACT_ATOMS: atom_id res chain seq x y z
N MET A 1 11.60 -1.97 -28.72
CA MET A 1 11.94 -2.27 -27.32
C MET A 1 11.46 -1.11 -26.50
N LEU A 2 10.70 -1.32 -25.43
CA LEU A 2 10.20 -0.25 -24.57
C LEU A 2 11.38 0.40 -23.82
N ASN A 3 11.36 1.72 -23.73
CA ASN A 3 12.40 2.49 -23.02
C ASN A 3 11.89 2.85 -21.62
N PHE A 4 12.33 2.10 -20.61
CA PHE A 4 11.97 2.33 -19.22
C PHE A 4 12.82 3.44 -18.60
N GLU A 5 12.24 4.24 -17.75
CA GLU A 5 12.84 5.34 -17.00
C GLU A 5 12.43 5.28 -15.53
N PRO A 6 13.19 5.87 -14.61
CA PRO A 6 12.83 5.94 -13.20
C PRO A 6 11.49 6.64 -12.96
N ILE A 7 10.79 6.25 -11.88
CA ILE A 7 9.56 6.93 -11.43
C ILE A 7 9.93 8.26 -10.80
N THR A 8 9.32 9.35 -11.30
CA THR A 8 9.59 10.73 -10.84
C THR A 8 8.31 11.52 -10.59
N LEU A 9 8.42 12.58 -9.76
CA LEU A 9 7.30 13.47 -9.43
C LEU A 9 6.80 14.27 -10.64
N GLU A 10 7.69 14.63 -11.56
CA GLU A 10 7.35 15.44 -12.74
C GLU A 10 6.32 14.77 -13.64
N LYS A 11 6.23 13.45 -13.60
CA LYS A 11 5.30 12.66 -14.40
C LYS A 11 4.07 12.17 -13.62
N GLN A 12 3.90 12.54 -12.36
CA GLN A 12 2.76 12.07 -11.57
C GLN A 12 1.41 12.47 -12.19
N GLU A 13 1.26 13.71 -12.69
CA GLU A 13 0.04 14.17 -13.35
C GLU A 13 -0.26 13.36 -14.62
N LEU A 14 0.77 13.06 -15.40
CA LEU A 14 0.61 12.21 -16.58
C LEU A 14 0.18 10.79 -16.16
N TYR A 15 0.82 10.24 -15.14
CA TYR A 15 0.46 8.92 -14.60
C TYR A 15 -0.99 8.86 -14.11
N HIS A 16 -1.44 9.87 -13.36
CA HIS A 16 -2.82 9.95 -12.88
C HIS A 16 -3.86 9.93 -14.01
N LYS A 17 -3.56 10.47 -15.20
CA LYS A 17 -4.47 10.37 -16.35
C LYS A 17 -4.67 8.92 -16.78
N TYR A 18 -3.61 8.10 -16.83
CA TYR A 18 -3.72 6.68 -17.15
C TYR A 18 -4.38 5.90 -16.01
N PHE A 19 -4.00 6.18 -14.78
CA PHE A 19 -4.58 5.52 -13.60
C PHE A 19 -6.09 5.76 -13.48
N SER A 20 -6.55 6.99 -13.77
CA SER A 20 -7.98 7.35 -13.69
C SER A 20 -8.87 6.57 -14.67
N ILE A 21 -8.34 6.13 -15.81
CA ILE A 21 -9.09 5.36 -16.81
C ILE A 21 -8.88 3.87 -16.71
N THR A 22 -8.00 3.41 -15.80
CA THR A 22 -7.76 1.98 -15.56
C THR A 22 -9.05 1.33 -15.06
N PRO A 23 -9.51 0.23 -15.66
CA PRO A 23 -10.79 -0.39 -15.31
C PRO A 23 -10.91 -0.82 -13.85
N VAL A 24 -9.84 -1.41 -13.30
CA VAL A 24 -9.75 -1.79 -11.88
C VAL A 24 -8.55 -1.06 -11.25
N GLN A 25 -8.82 -0.33 -10.18
CA GLN A 25 -7.82 0.44 -9.45
C GLN A 25 -7.45 -0.29 -8.16
N SER A 26 -6.26 -0.85 -8.13
CA SER A 26 -5.65 -1.50 -6.96
C SER A 26 -4.76 -0.52 -6.22
N ALA A 27 -4.55 -0.72 -4.91
CA ALA A 27 -3.62 0.06 -4.10
C ALA A 27 -2.19 0.01 -4.63
N ASP A 28 -1.76 -1.14 -5.18
CA ASP A 28 -0.44 -1.33 -5.78
C ASP A 28 -0.10 -0.29 -6.85
N TYR A 29 -1.11 0.18 -7.59
CA TYR A 29 -0.95 1.09 -8.72
C TYR A 29 -1.22 2.55 -8.38
N THR A 30 -1.39 2.90 -7.12
CA THR A 30 -1.42 4.32 -6.74
C THR A 30 -0.05 4.94 -6.96
N PHE A 31 -0.01 6.21 -7.33
CA PHE A 31 1.27 6.92 -7.48
C PHE A 31 2.05 6.93 -6.16
N ILE A 32 1.34 7.06 -5.05
CA ILE A 32 1.90 7.05 -3.69
C ILE A 32 2.67 5.76 -3.45
N ASN A 33 2.07 4.61 -3.75
CA ASN A 33 2.70 3.30 -3.56
C ASN A 33 3.92 3.13 -4.49
N LEU A 34 3.74 3.44 -5.79
CA LEU A 34 4.84 3.34 -6.76
C LEU A 34 6.01 4.25 -6.41
N PHE A 35 5.74 5.51 -6.03
CA PHE A 35 6.78 6.48 -5.69
C PHE A 35 7.45 6.16 -4.36
N GLY A 36 6.69 5.70 -3.37
CA GLY A 36 7.21 5.30 -2.08
C GLY A 36 8.15 4.08 -2.15
N LEU A 37 7.83 3.12 -3.04
CA LEU A 37 8.58 1.86 -3.19
C LEU A 37 9.65 1.91 -4.30
N LYS A 38 9.76 3.01 -5.06
CA LYS A 38 10.58 3.09 -6.26
C LYS A 38 12.05 2.72 -6.05
N ASP A 39 12.61 3.09 -4.92
CA ASP A 39 14.06 2.92 -4.67
C ASP A 39 14.38 1.48 -4.23
N ILE A 40 13.57 0.87 -3.34
CA ILE A 40 13.83 -0.48 -2.85
C ILE A 40 13.58 -1.55 -3.93
N TYR A 41 12.51 -1.40 -4.71
CA TYR A 41 12.20 -2.31 -5.80
C TYR A 41 12.83 -1.89 -7.13
N MET A 42 13.54 -0.76 -7.17
CA MET A 42 14.10 -0.17 -8.39
C MET A 42 13.03 -0.11 -9.49
N LEU A 43 11.89 0.53 -9.16
CA LEU A 43 10.75 0.62 -10.06
C LEU A 43 11.03 1.61 -11.18
N GLU A 44 10.68 1.19 -12.37
CA GLU A 44 10.77 1.96 -13.59
C GLU A 44 9.43 1.89 -14.33
N TRP A 45 9.12 2.90 -15.11
CA TRP A 45 7.95 2.91 -15.95
C TRP A 45 8.26 3.32 -17.40
N THR A 46 7.33 3.01 -18.29
CA THR A 46 7.34 3.53 -19.66
C THR A 46 5.92 3.80 -20.13
N PHE A 47 5.74 4.92 -20.79
CA PHE A 47 4.44 5.36 -21.27
C PHE A 47 4.30 5.00 -22.75
N THR A 48 3.20 4.36 -23.09
CA THR A 48 2.76 4.12 -24.46
C THR A 48 1.48 4.93 -24.75
N GLU A 49 0.87 4.76 -25.90
CA GLU A 49 -0.35 5.50 -26.25
C GLU A 49 -1.51 5.24 -25.27
N ASP A 50 -1.70 3.97 -24.88
CA ASP A 50 -2.85 3.53 -24.06
C ASP A 50 -2.48 3.10 -22.65
N LEU A 51 -1.21 2.73 -22.41
CA LEU A 51 -0.78 2.06 -21.20
C LEU A 51 0.52 2.63 -20.64
N VAL A 52 0.66 2.56 -19.31
CA VAL A 52 1.92 2.68 -18.59
C VAL A 52 2.34 1.29 -18.15
N TRP A 53 3.52 0.87 -18.57
CA TRP A 53 4.14 -0.39 -18.16
C TRP A 53 5.08 -0.14 -16.99
N ILE A 54 5.06 -1.03 -16.01
CA ILE A 54 5.86 -0.92 -14.79
C ILE A 54 6.80 -2.12 -14.73
N ARG A 55 8.08 -1.84 -14.49
CA ARG A 55 9.13 -2.83 -14.33
C ARG A 55 9.80 -2.67 -12.97
N GLN A 56 9.91 -3.75 -12.25
CA GLN A 56 10.71 -3.89 -11.04
C GLN A 56 12.06 -4.49 -11.41
N ARG A 57 13.16 -4.01 -10.80
CA ARG A 57 14.52 -4.50 -11.03
C ARG A 57 15.11 -5.22 -9.82
N SER A 58 14.60 -4.96 -8.62
CA SER A 58 15.09 -5.54 -7.35
C SER A 58 13.97 -6.30 -6.64
N PRO A 59 14.21 -7.49 -6.05
CA PRO A 59 15.46 -8.28 -6.04
C PRO A 59 15.73 -9.00 -7.37
N TYR A 60 14.78 -9.03 -8.27
CA TYR A 60 14.88 -9.59 -9.63
C TYR A 60 14.00 -8.81 -10.60
N THR A 61 14.32 -8.90 -11.90
CA THR A 61 13.52 -8.22 -12.91
C THR A 61 12.18 -8.93 -13.07
N ILE A 62 11.09 -8.16 -12.90
CA ILE A 62 9.71 -8.63 -13.08
C ILE A 62 8.85 -7.46 -13.54
N TYR A 63 7.76 -7.76 -14.25
CA TYR A 63 6.82 -6.75 -14.70
C TYR A 63 5.54 -6.79 -13.85
N TRP A 64 4.97 -5.62 -13.62
CA TRP A 64 3.65 -5.49 -13.02
C TRP A 64 2.61 -5.31 -14.11
N ALA A 65 1.34 -5.59 -13.83
CA ALA A 65 0.29 -5.34 -14.79
C ALA A 65 0.29 -3.88 -15.24
N PRO A 66 0.01 -3.60 -16.53
CA PRO A 66 0.01 -2.23 -17.04
C PRO A 66 -1.18 -1.43 -16.51
N VAL A 67 -1.00 -0.12 -16.42
CA VAL A 67 -2.00 0.85 -15.98
C VAL A 67 -2.49 1.63 -17.19
N GLY A 68 -3.81 1.82 -17.33
CA GLY A 68 -4.42 2.55 -18.45
C GLY A 68 -5.64 1.84 -19.04
N ASP A 69 -5.97 2.12 -20.28
CA ASP A 69 -7.15 1.56 -20.95
C ASP A 69 -6.84 0.16 -21.54
N TRP A 70 -7.08 -0.86 -20.75
CA TRP A 70 -6.83 -2.25 -21.15
C TRP A 70 -7.65 -2.72 -22.32
N PHE A 71 -8.86 -2.17 -22.50
CA PHE A 71 -9.79 -2.64 -23.53
C PHE A 71 -9.56 -1.95 -24.88
N LYS A 72 -8.97 -0.77 -24.86
CA LYS A 72 -8.52 -0.09 -26.07
C LYS A 72 -7.22 -0.68 -26.62
N HIS A 73 -6.33 -1.12 -25.73
CA HIS A 73 -5.04 -1.68 -26.12
C HIS A 73 -5.17 -3.07 -26.77
N ASN A 74 -4.44 -3.27 -27.85
CA ASN A 74 -4.47 -4.54 -28.57
C ASN A 74 -3.26 -5.44 -28.21
N PHE A 75 -3.40 -6.20 -27.15
CA PHE A 75 -2.36 -7.11 -26.67
C PHE A 75 -1.94 -8.22 -27.68
N CYS A 76 -2.73 -8.46 -28.73
CA CYS A 76 -2.43 -9.48 -29.75
C CYS A 76 -1.57 -8.95 -30.90
N LYS A 77 -1.58 -7.63 -31.16
CA LYS A 77 -0.93 -7.03 -32.33
C LYS A 77 0.54 -6.72 -32.11
N GLU A 78 0.91 -6.54 -30.88
CA GLU A 78 2.28 -6.24 -30.53
C GLU A 78 2.88 -7.51 -29.99
N ASN A 79 3.99 -7.93 -30.55
CA ASN A 79 4.89 -8.88 -29.88
C ASN A 79 5.33 -8.38 -28.49
N CYS A 80 4.74 -7.28 -28.00
CA CYS A 80 5.12 -6.57 -26.81
C CYS A 80 5.08 -7.40 -25.55
N LEU A 81 4.04 -8.21 -25.34
CA LEU A 81 4.02 -9.07 -24.15
C LEU A 81 5.09 -10.15 -24.26
N CYS A 82 5.19 -10.83 -25.40
CA CYS A 82 6.20 -11.89 -25.61
C CYS A 82 7.61 -11.35 -25.80
N ASP A 83 7.76 -10.18 -26.44
CA ASP A 83 9.06 -9.54 -26.66
C ASP A 83 9.56 -8.76 -25.44
N MET A 84 8.63 -8.32 -24.56
CA MET A 84 8.96 -7.67 -23.28
C MET A 84 9.24 -8.67 -22.18
N ILE A 85 8.42 -9.67 -22.13
CA ILE A 85 8.46 -10.75 -21.16
C ILE A 85 9.08 -11.89 -21.91
N GLY A 86 10.36 -12.19 -21.73
CA GLY A 86 10.98 -13.38 -22.30
C GLY A 86 10.12 -14.62 -22.04
N GLU A 87 10.33 -15.70 -22.77
CA GLU A 87 9.49 -16.91 -22.75
C GLU A 87 9.23 -17.52 -21.36
N ASN A 88 9.96 -17.09 -20.31
CA ASN A 88 9.88 -17.59 -18.94
C ASN A 88 9.66 -16.50 -17.89
N GLU A 89 9.36 -15.28 -18.28
CA GLU A 89 9.11 -14.19 -17.32
C GLU A 89 7.64 -14.10 -16.92
N SER A 90 7.39 -13.46 -15.78
CA SER A 90 6.06 -13.34 -15.21
C SER A 90 5.64 -11.89 -15.11
N ILE A 91 4.33 -11.66 -15.21
CA ILE A 91 3.70 -10.42 -14.78
C ILE A 91 2.98 -10.70 -13.46
N ILE A 92 3.21 -9.85 -12.48
CA ILE A 92 2.60 -9.95 -11.14
C ILE A 92 1.53 -8.88 -10.93
N ARG A 93 0.76 -9.02 -9.84
CA ARG A 93 -0.24 -8.05 -9.40
C ARG A 93 -1.32 -7.80 -10.45
N VAL A 94 -1.64 -8.83 -11.25
CA VAL A 94 -2.60 -8.73 -12.35
C VAL A 94 -4.02 -8.81 -11.80
N PRO A 95 -4.83 -7.73 -11.93
CA PRO A 95 -6.24 -7.78 -11.56
C PRO A 95 -6.98 -8.86 -12.32
N LYS A 96 -7.95 -9.48 -11.64
CA LYS A 96 -8.70 -10.63 -12.19
C LYS A 96 -9.37 -10.32 -13.54
N GLU A 97 -9.84 -9.11 -13.73
CA GLU A 97 -10.48 -8.63 -14.96
C GLU A 97 -9.49 -8.58 -16.11
N LEU A 98 -8.28 -8.09 -15.86
CA LEU A 98 -7.22 -8.08 -16.87
C LEU A 98 -6.73 -9.50 -17.19
N ALA A 99 -6.57 -10.33 -16.16
CA ALA A 99 -6.20 -11.75 -16.36
C ALA A 99 -7.18 -12.47 -17.25
N LYS A 100 -8.50 -12.31 -17.03
CA LYS A 100 -9.54 -12.88 -17.90
C LYS A 100 -9.47 -12.33 -19.32
N HIS A 101 -9.27 -11.01 -19.48
CA HIS A 101 -9.14 -10.39 -20.78
C HIS A 101 -7.95 -10.93 -21.58
N TRP A 102 -6.85 -11.21 -20.91
CA TRP A 102 -5.69 -11.85 -21.52
C TRP A 102 -5.92 -13.31 -21.87
N GLU A 103 -6.53 -14.10 -20.97
CA GLU A 103 -6.84 -15.52 -21.19
C GLU A 103 -7.66 -15.76 -22.47
N GLU A 104 -8.57 -14.82 -22.79
CA GLU A 104 -9.40 -14.88 -24.01
C GLU A 104 -8.62 -14.55 -25.29
N LYS A 105 -7.47 -13.86 -25.20
CA LYS A 105 -6.79 -13.28 -26.36
C LYS A 105 -5.39 -13.80 -26.62
N ILE A 106 -4.71 -14.25 -25.57
CA ILE A 106 -3.31 -14.67 -25.65
C ILE A 106 -3.10 -15.98 -24.88
N ASN A 107 -2.12 -16.76 -25.33
CA ASN A 107 -1.79 -18.03 -24.69
C ASN A 107 -0.89 -17.79 -23.47
N ILE A 108 -1.49 -17.68 -22.29
CA ILE A 108 -0.79 -17.46 -21.02
C ILE A 108 -1.22 -18.47 -19.97
N LYS A 109 -0.38 -18.66 -18.96
CA LYS A 109 -0.71 -19.43 -17.76
C LYS A 109 -0.98 -18.47 -16.61
N ILE A 110 -2.20 -18.50 -16.08
CA ILE A 110 -2.60 -17.70 -14.91
C ILE A 110 -2.42 -18.54 -13.64
N LYS A 111 -1.83 -17.91 -12.61
CA LYS A 111 -1.73 -18.46 -11.27
C LYS A 111 -2.29 -17.44 -10.29
N GLU A 112 -3.29 -17.83 -9.52
CA GLU A 112 -3.83 -17.01 -8.44
C GLU A 112 -2.85 -16.96 -7.26
N SER A 113 -2.65 -15.77 -6.70
CA SER A 113 -1.83 -15.53 -5.52
C SER A 113 -2.68 -14.86 -4.44
N ARG A 114 -2.98 -15.61 -3.37
CA ARG A 114 -3.77 -15.08 -2.27
C ARG A 114 -3.06 -13.97 -1.51
N ASP A 115 -1.75 -14.06 -1.38
CA ASP A 115 -0.91 -13.09 -0.67
C ASP A 115 -0.99 -11.67 -1.27
N GLU A 116 -1.46 -11.57 -2.53
CA GLU A 116 -1.67 -10.31 -3.25
C GLU A 116 -3.12 -9.81 -3.19
N TRP A 117 -4.01 -10.48 -2.41
CA TRP A 117 -5.37 -10.00 -2.24
C TRP A 117 -5.43 -8.81 -1.30
N GLU A 118 -6.25 -7.83 -1.64
CA GLU A 118 -6.42 -6.61 -0.86
C GLU A 118 -7.60 -6.72 0.12
N TYR A 119 -7.42 -6.17 1.31
CA TYR A 119 -8.50 -6.03 2.30
C TYR A 119 -9.37 -4.83 1.96
N LEU A 120 -10.61 -5.12 1.52
CA LEU A 120 -11.59 -4.10 1.17
C LEU A 120 -12.73 -4.08 2.19
N TYR A 121 -12.98 -2.91 2.77
CA TYR A 121 -14.04 -2.68 3.75
C TYR A 121 -15.07 -1.68 3.22
N ASP A 122 -16.34 -1.82 3.62
CA ASP A 122 -17.32 -0.72 3.48
C ASP A 122 -16.86 0.48 4.31
N TYR A 123 -16.83 1.65 3.69
CA TYR A 123 -16.33 2.88 4.31
C TYR A 123 -17.11 3.26 5.55
N ASN A 124 -18.44 3.28 5.45
CA ASN A 124 -19.30 3.70 6.55
C ASN A 124 -19.32 2.69 7.70
N GLU A 125 -19.29 1.40 7.39
CA GLU A 125 -19.21 0.35 8.41
C GLU A 125 -17.91 0.45 9.21
N LEU A 126 -16.77 0.61 8.50
CA LEU A 126 -15.46 0.71 9.14
C LEU A 126 -15.32 2.00 9.94
N MET A 127 -15.71 3.15 9.37
CA MET A 127 -15.68 4.46 10.04
C MET A 127 -16.54 4.48 11.32
N ASN A 128 -17.74 3.92 11.25
CA ASN A 128 -18.67 3.94 12.39
C ASN A 128 -18.45 2.77 13.36
N LEU A 129 -17.57 1.81 13.02
CA LEU A 129 -17.41 0.55 13.74
C LEU A 129 -18.76 -0.15 13.94
N SER A 130 -19.54 -0.24 12.85
CA SER A 130 -20.92 -0.71 12.85
C SER A 130 -21.00 -2.23 12.74
N GLY A 131 -21.99 -2.79 13.45
CA GLY A 131 -22.28 -4.22 13.38
C GLY A 131 -21.44 -5.08 14.32
N ARG A 132 -21.86 -6.35 14.44
CA ARG A 132 -21.31 -7.31 15.41
C ARG A 132 -19.80 -7.60 15.17
N LYS A 133 -19.38 -7.59 13.91
CA LYS A 133 -17.98 -7.84 13.52
C LYS A 133 -17.01 -6.79 14.08
N PHE A 134 -17.49 -5.56 14.36
CA PHE A 134 -16.66 -4.49 14.90
C PHE A 134 -16.76 -4.29 16.41
N HIS A 135 -17.52 -5.15 17.13
CA HIS A 135 -17.75 -4.97 18.57
C HIS A 135 -16.47 -4.82 19.37
N ASN A 136 -15.49 -5.70 19.13
CA ASN A 136 -14.19 -5.64 19.82
C ASN A 136 -13.41 -4.37 19.47
N LYS A 137 -13.40 -3.97 18.19
CA LYS A 137 -12.74 -2.73 17.74
C LYS A 137 -13.38 -1.50 18.37
N LYS A 138 -14.72 -1.48 18.48
CA LYS A 138 -15.47 -0.41 19.17
C LYS A 138 -15.15 -0.34 20.66
N ASN A 139 -15.01 -1.47 21.33
CA ASN A 139 -14.63 -1.49 22.74
C ASN A 139 -13.21 -0.94 22.96
N LEU A 140 -12.26 -1.25 22.08
CA LEU A 140 -10.92 -0.71 22.12
C LEU A 140 -10.92 0.81 21.87
N TYR A 141 -11.65 1.27 20.87
CA TYR A 141 -11.87 2.69 20.63
C TYR A 141 -12.43 3.40 21.88
N ASN A 142 -13.49 2.85 22.51
CA ASN A 142 -14.10 3.42 23.72
C ASN A 142 -13.16 3.44 24.94
N GLN A 143 -12.13 2.59 24.96
CA GLN A 143 -11.09 2.65 25.98
C GLN A 143 -10.11 3.78 25.66
N PHE A 144 -9.71 3.91 24.40
CA PHE A 144 -8.73 4.92 23.95
C PHE A 144 -9.24 6.36 24.16
N ILE A 145 -10.49 6.66 23.84
CA ILE A 145 -11.07 8.02 23.95
C ILE A 145 -11.16 8.56 25.38
N LYS A 146 -10.82 7.75 26.37
CA LYS A 146 -10.68 8.21 27.77
C LYS A 146 -9.35 8.94 28.02
N ASN A 147 -8.37 8.80 27.12
CA ASN A 147 -7.14 9.57 27.17
C ASN A 147 -7.43 11.01 26.71
N ASN A 148 -6.68 11.95 27.22
CA ASN A 148 -6.70 13.33 26.73
C ASN A 148 -5.84 13.38 25.46
N PHE A 149 -6.48 13.29 24.29
CA PHE A 149 -5.79 13.26 22.99
C PHE A 149 -6.23 14.40 22.08
N GLU A 150 -5.40 14.71 21.11
CA GLU A 150 -5.68 15.64 20.02
C GLU A 150 -5.42 14.93 18.70
N TYR A 151 -6.33 15.07 17.71
CA TYR A 151 -6.11 14.62 16.34
C TYR A 151 -5.80 15.83 15.44
N LYS A 152 -4.78 15.69 14.59
CA LYS A 152 -4.43 16.69 13.56
C LYS A 152 -4.22 16.04 12.21
N PRO A 153 -4.61 16.71 11.10
CA PRO A 153 -4.10 16.35 9.78
C PRO A 153 -2.57 16.49 9.75
N ILE A 154 -1.92 15.66 8.95
CA ILE A 154 -0.48 15.78 8.71
C ILE A 154 -0.23 16.95 7.75
N ASP A 155 0.68 17.81 8.14
CA ASP A 155 1.28 18.86 7.31
C ASP A 155 2.81 18.87 7.46
N ARG A 156 3.50 19.68 6.69
CA ARG A 156 4.97 19.74 6.69
C ARG A 156 5.56 20.08 8.06
N SER A 157 4.85 20.82 8.89
CA SER A 157 5.38 21.28 10.20
C SER A 157 5.55 20.12 11.19
N ILE A 158 4.74 19.06 11.06
CA ILE A 158 4.74 17.92 11.99
C ILE A 158 5.46 16.68 11.44
N VAL A 159 5.92 16.71 10.20
CA VAL A 159 6.64 15.58 9.58
C VAL A 159 7.83 15.11 10.42
N LYS A 160 8.59 16.07 10.99
CA LYS A 160 9.74 15.73 11.85
C LYS A 160 9.34 14.93 13.10
N GLU A 161 8.23 15.29 13.74
CA GLU A 161 7.72 14.58 14.91
C GLU A 161 7.26 13.16 14.56
N ILE A 162 6.71 12.98 13.36
CA ILE A 162 6.34 11.65 12.85
C ILE A 162 7.59 10.81 12.60
N PHE A 163 8.65 11.37 12.01
CA PHE A 163 9.93 10.68 11.86
C PHE A 163 10.52 10.22 13.21
N GLU A 164 10.46 11.10 14.22
CA GLU A 164 10.93 10.74 15.56
C GLU A 164 10.12 9.60 16.17
N PHE A 165 8.80 9.61 15.96
CA PHE A 165 7.93 8.54 16.40
C PHE A 165 8.20 7.23 15.62
N GLU A 166 8.33 7.27 14.30
CA GLU A 166 8.60 6.10 13.46
C GLU A 166 9.92 5.43 13.85
N ASN A 167 10.99 6.19 14.00
CA ASN A 167 12.28 5.63 14.43
C ASN A 167 12.19 4.91 15.78
N LYS A 168 11.42 5.46 16.73
CA LYS A 168 11.17 4.78 18.01
C LYS A 168 10.34 3.50 17.81
N TRP A 169 9.28 3.57 17.01
CA TRP A 169 8.39 2.45 16.72
C TRP A 169 9.15 1.28 16.08
N GLU A 170 10.04 1.57 15.10
CA GLU A 170 10.93 0.59 14.49
C GLU A 170 11.83 -0.10 15.52
N MET A 171 12.43 0.66 16.44
CA MET A 171 13.29 0.10 17.49
C MET A 171 12.51 -0.83 18.43
N ASP A 172 11.31 -0.42 18.83
CA ASP A 172 10.43 -1.21 19.70
C ASP A 172 9.98 -2.51 19.00
N GLU A 173 9.66 -2.47 17.70
CA GLU A 173 9.32 -3.66 16.90
C GLU A 173 10.50 -4.62 16.75
N MET A 174 11.70 -4.11 16.43
CA MET A 174 12.90 -4.94 16.34
C MET A 174 13.19 -5.67 17.65
N GLN A 175 13.04 -4.99 18.80
CA GLN A 175 13.22 -5.60 20.12
C GLN A 175 12.17 -6.68 20.41
N ASN A 176 10.91 -6.43 20.07
CA ASN A 176 9.81 -7.37 20.26
C ASN A 176 9.99 -8.62 19.38
N ASN A 177 10.37 -8.45 18.12
CA ASN A 177 10.61 -9.54 17.17
C ASN A 177 11.81 -10.39 17.61
N PHE A 178 12.88 -9.76 18.08
CA PHE A 178 14.04 -10.48 18.63
C PHE A 178 13.70 -11.29 19.89
N ALA A 179 12.92 -10.71 20.81
CA ALA A 179 12.46 -11.40 22.01
C ALA A 179 11.57 -12.61 21.67
N ASN A 180 10.67 -12.47 20.70
CA ASN A 180 9.81 -13.56 20.23
C ASN A 180 10.59 -14.66 19.52
N ALA A 181 11.57 -14.31 18.67
CA ALA A 181 12.41 -15.27 17.97
C ALA A 181 13.24 -16.15 18.93
N MET A 182 13.65 -15.60 20.07
CA MET A 182 14.38 -16.37 21.11
C MET A 182 13.50 -17.35 21.88
N THR A 183 12.17 -17.23 21.81
CA THR A 183 11.23 -18.10 22.55
C THR A 183 10.63 -19.23 21.71
N THR A 184 10.82 -19.23 20.40
CA THR A 184 10.31 -20.28 19.50
C THR A 184 11.38 -21.33 19.21
N GLU A 185 11.19 -22.56 19.74
CA GLU A 185 12.03 -23.74 19.45
C GLU A 185 11.83 -24.33 18.04
N ASP A 186 10.97 -23.76 17.21
CA ASP A 186 10.63 -24.27 15.88
C ASP A 186 11.56 -23.72 14.77
N CYS A 187 12.84 -24.09 14.83
CA CYS A 187 13.87 -23.62 13.87
C CYS A 187 14.13 -24.62 12.71
N GLU A 188 13.24 -25.57 12.41
CA GLU A 188 13.62 -26.68 11.50
C GLU A 188 13.14 -26.58 10.03
N THR A 189 12.33 -25.60 9.61
CA THR A 189 11.91 -25.49 8.19
C THR A 189 11.66 -24.07 7.72
N PHE A 190 12.52 -23.12 8.03
CA PHE A 190 12.38 -21.78 7.45
C PHE A 190 12.92 -21.79 6.03
N ASP A 191 12.01 -21.66 5.04
CA ASP A 191 12.36 -21.40 3.65
C ASP A 191 13.11 -20.06 3.58
N GLY A 192 14.42 -20.09 3.32
CA GLY A 192 15.27 -18.91 3.27
C GLY A 192 14.78 -17.82 2.31
N TYR A 193 14.03 -18.21 1.28
CA TYR A 193 13.37 -17.28 0.37
C TYR A 193 12.25 -16.48 1.07
N LYS A 194 11.43 -17.13 1.90
CA LYS A 194 10.36 -16.43 2.64
C LYS A 194 10.93 -15.44 3.65
N LEU A 195 12.02 -15.82 4.33
CA LEU A 195 12.69 -14.92 5.27
C LEU A 195 13.24 -13.68 4.54
N LEU A 196 13.94 -13.87 3.44
CA LEU A 196 14.46 -12.77 2.62
C LEU A 196 13.34 -11.84 2.13
N MET A 197 12.23 -12.40 1.66
CA MET A 197 11.09 -11.59 1.21
C MET A 197 10.41 -10.85 2.35
N HIS A 198 10.37 -11.42 3.54
CA HIS A 198 9.85 -10.75 4.73
C HIS A 198 10.74 -9.57 5.15
N GLU A 199 12.05 -9.75 5.15
CA GLU A 199 13.02 -8.67 5.44
C GLU A 199 12.93 -7.54 4.42
N ILE A 200 12.87 -7.87 3.11
CA ILE A 200 12.70 -6.86 2.05
C ILE A 200 11.39 -6.08 2.21
N ARG A 201 10.29 -6.75 2.57
CA ARG A 201 8.99 -6.08 2.79
C ARG A 201 9.03 -5.13 4.00
N ALA A 202 9.64 -5.55 5.10
CA ALA A 202 9.79 -4.71 6.29
C ALA A 202 10.64 -3.46 5.99
N GLU A 203 11.75 -3.62 5.27
CA GLU A 203 12.59 -2.51 4.83
C GLU A 203 11.84 -1.60 3.84
N ALA A 204 11.06 -2.18 2.92
CA ALA A 204 10.26 -1.45 1.94
C ALA A 204 9.22 -0.55 2.62
N ASP A 205 8.52 -1.05 3.63
CA ASP A 205 7.53 -0.31 4.40
C ASP A 205 8.15 0.92 5.09
N ILE A 206 9.30 0.74 5.74
CA ILE A 206 10.04 1.82 6.39
C ILE A 206 10.52 2.88 5.39
N LEU A 207 11.12 2.45 4.28
CA LEU A 207 11.63 3.35 3.24
C LEU A 207 10.50 4.08 2.53
N MET A 208 9.38 3.41 2.28
CA MET A 208 8.17 4.02 1.74
C MET A 208 7.69 5.17 2.63
N ILE A 209 7.50 4.92 3.92
CA ILE A 209 7.06 5.94 4.88
C ILE A 209 8.02 7.14 4.86
N LYS A 210 9.33 6.89 4.95
CA LYS A 210 10.34 7.95 4.92
C LYS A 210 10.28 8.76 3.62
N THR A 211 10.18 8.10 2.48
CA THR A 211 10.05 8.77 1.17
C THR A 211 8.78 9.63 1.11
N LEU A 212 7.63 9.11 1.55
CA LEU A 212 6.37 9.85 1.53
C LEU A 212 6.42 11.08 2.44
N LEU A 213 7.02 10.97 3.62
CA LEU A 213 7.18 12.10 4.54
C LEU A 213 8.15 13.15 3.99
N ASP A 214 9.24 12.76 3.34
CA ASP A 214 10.21 13.67 2.74
C ASP A 214 9.59 14.50 1.61
N TYR A 215 8.72 13.89 0.81
CA TYR A 215 8.07 14.51 -0.34
C TYR A 215 6.61 14.90 -0.09
N TRP A 216 6.19 15.04 1.17
CA TRP A 216 4.80 15.24 1.58
C TRP A 216 4.03 16.28 0.77
N ASP A 217 4.61 17.46 0.59
CA ASP A 217 3.97 18.58 -0.11
C ASP A 217 3.98 18.43 -1.66
N ASN A 218 4.70 17.45 -2.17
CA ASN A 218 4.89 17.25 -3.62
C ASN A 218 4.05 16.11 -4.20
N ILE A 219 3.48 15.27 -3.34
CA ILE A 219 2.71 14.10 -3.75
C ILE A 219 1.22 14.47 -3.77
N ASN A 220 0.59 14.34 -4.91
CA ASN A 220 -0.83 14.58 -5.04
C ASN A 220 -1.67 13.48 -4.39
N TYR A 221 -2.81 13.86 -3.83
CA TYR A 221 -3.79 12.97 -3.19
C TYR A 221 -3.32 12.30 -1.90
N ILE A 222 -2.08 12.56 -1.44
CA ILE A 222 -1.64 12.08 -0.14
C ILE A 222 -2.40 12.80 0.98
N VAL A 223 -2.84 12.04 1.96
CA VAL A 223 -3.46 12.56 3.19
C VAL A 223 -2.91 11.83 4.39
N GLY A 224 -2.95 12.47 5.53
CA GLY A 224 -2.51 11.84 6.76
C GLY A 224 -3.18 12.41 7.99
N GLY A 225 -3.10 11.66 9.07
CA GLY A 225 -3.59 12.08 10.36
C GLY A 225 -2.72 11.58 11.48
N VAL A 226 -2.58 12.38 12.52
CA VAL A 226 -1.75 12.09 13.68
C VAL A 226 -2.53 12.29 14.97
N ILE A 227 -2.31 11.44 15.95
CA ILE A 227 -2.84 11.54 17.30
C ILE A 227 -1.73 11.93 18.25
N TYR A 228 -1.97 13.00 19.01
CA TYR A 228 -1.12 13.44 20.11
C TYR A 228 -1.72 13.07 21.45
N ILE A 229 -0.88 12.64 22.40
CA ILE A 229 -1.18 12.55 23.82
C ILE A 229 0.00 13.16 24.58
N ASP A 230 -0.29 14.06 25.51
CA ASP A 230 0.70 14.80 26.29
C ASP A 230 1.75 15.49 25.40
N GLY A 231 1.29 16.08 24.28
CA GLY A 231 2.12 16.82 23.33
C GLY A 231 3.10 15.97 22.51
N LYS A 232 2.93 14.64 22.48
CA LYS A 232 3.77 13.72 21.71
C LYS A 232 2.93 12.90 20.73
N VAL A 233 3.47 12.64 19.54
CA VAL A 233 2.88 11.71 18.57
C VAL A 233 2.77 10.33 19.20
N ARG A 234 1.56 9.73 19.11
CA ARG A 234 1.25 8.40 19.61
C ARG A 234 0.68 7.48 18.56
N ALA A 235 0.17 8.04 17.47
CA ALA A 235 -0.26 7.27 16.32
C ALA A 235 -0.29 8.16 15.09
N TYR A 236 -0.08 7.59 13.90
CA TYR A 236 -0.30 8.27 12.64
C TYR A 236 -0.78 7.31 11.56
N SER A 237 -1.45 7.85 10.54
CA SER A 237 -1.89 7.14 9.34
C SER A 237 -1.58 7.96 8.11
N ILE A 238 -1.18 7.28 7.02
CA ILE A 238 -0.97 7.84 5.69
C ILE A 238 -1.90 7.14 4.72
N GLY A 239 -2.60 7.88 3.90
CA GLY A 239 -3.54 7.35 2.93
C GLY A 239 -3.56 8.13 1.62
N ASP A 240 -4.39 7.65 0.70
CA ASP A 240 -4.50 8.09 -0.68
C ASP A 240 -5.97 8.28 -1.10
N LEU A 241 -6.24 9.42 -1.71
CA LEU A 241 -7.56 9.81 -2.22
C LEU A 241 -7.66 9.73 -3.75
N SER A 242 -6.69 9.12 -4.44
CA SER A 242 -6.60 9.12 -5.90
C SER A 242 -7.57 8.15 -6.60
N LEU A 243 -8.07 7.13 -5.89
CA LEU A 243 -9.02 6.17 -6.45
C LEU A 243 -10.42 6.77 -6.58
N ARG A 244 -11.22 6.21 -7.47
CA ARG A 244 -12.56 6.73 -7.80
C ARG A 244 -13.53 6.71 -6.62
N ASP A 245 -13.66 5.57 -5.94
CA ASP A 245 -14.64 5.35 -4.87
C ASP A 245 -14.06 4.63 -3.65
N THR A 246 -12.74 4.51 -3.60
CA THR A 246 -12.00 3.79 -2.55
C THR A 246 -10.93 4.69 -1.97
N MET A 247 -10.88 4.82 -0.65
CA MET A 247 -9.74 5.39 0.07
C MET A 247 -8.73 4.29 0.35
N VAL A 248 -7.45 4.52 0.08
CA VAL A 248 -6.39 3.59 0.46
C VAL A 248 -5.74 4.06 1.76
N ILE A 249 -5.44 3.14 2.65
CA ILE A 249 -4.61 3.37 3.84
C ILE A 249 -3.31 2.61 3.62
N HIS A 250 -2.23 3.35 3.34
CA HIS A 250 -0.90 2.81 3.06
C HIS A 250 -0.13 2.46 4.33
N SER A 251 -0.29 3.24 5.37
CA SER A 251 0.40 3.00 6.63
C SER A 251 -0.42 3.45 7.84
N GLU A 252 -0.38 2.64 8.88
CA GLU A 252 -0.91 2.95 10.20
C GLU A 252 0.11 2.51 11.25
N ARG A 253 0.50 3.43 12.13
CA ARG A 253 1.34 3.16 13.30
C ARG A 253 0.65 3.66 14.55
N GLY A 254 0.70 2.86 15.61
CA GLY A 254 0.11 3.21 16.90
C GLY A 254 1.00 2.76 18.06
N ASP A 255 1.14 3.62 19.05
CA ASP A 255 1.81 3.30 20.30
C ASP A 255 1.00 2.24 21.06
N ARG A 256 1.61 1.08 21.29
CA ARG A 256 0.96 -0.07 21.94
C ARG A 256 0.67 0.13 23.42
N ASP A 257 1.36 1.06 24.06
CA ASP A 257 1.10 1.44 25.45
C ASP A 257 -0.27 2.07 25.62
N TYR A 258 -0.83 2.62 24.53
CA TYR A 258 -2.17 3.20 24.49
C TYR A 258 -3.16 2.25 23.83
N LYS A 259 -3.76 1.38 24.65
CA LYS A 259 -4.70 0.36 24.15
C LYS A 259 -5.83 0.98 23.33
N GLY A 260 -5.98 0.53 22.09
CA GLY A 260 -6.98 1.03 21.16
C GLY A 260 -6.49 2.18 20.27
N SER A 261 -5.22 2.53 20.29
CA SER A 261 -4.61 3.58 19.45
C SER A 261 -4.89 3.37 17.97
N TYR A 262 -4.70 2.17 17.44
CA TYR A 262 -4.99 1.81 16.04
C TYR A 262 -6.48 2.00 15.68
N GLN A 263 -7.41 1.59 16.58
CA GLN A 263 -8.84 1.72 16.34
C GLN A 263 -9.28 3.18 16.37
N ALA A 264 -8.69 3.97 17.25
CA ALA A 264 -8.95 5.40 17.33
C ALA A 264 -8.39 6.13 16.11
N LEU A 265 -7.16 5.82 15.74
CA LEU A 265 -6.51 6.39 14.56
C LEU A 265 -7.33 6.12 13.30
N ASN A 266 -7.66 4.86 13.03
CA ASN A 266 -8.43 4.47 11.85
C ASN A 266 -9.79 5.20 11.78
N LYS A 267 -10.53 5.22 12.89
CA LYS A 267 -11.82 5.91 12.95
C LYS A 267 -11.68 7.41 12.70
N LEU A 268 -10.80 8.08 13.42
CA LEU A 268 -10.57 9.52 13.31
C LEU A 268 -10.04 9.91 11.93
N PHE A 269 -9.15 9.10 11.36
CA PHE A 269 -8.63 9.31 10.02
C PHE A 269 -9.76 9.27 8.98
N LEU A 270 -10.64 8.27 9.03
CA LEU A 270 -11.76 8.16 8.11
C LEU A 270 -12.79 9.28 8.32
N GLU A 271 -13.07 9.67 9.57
CA GLU A 271 -14.00 10.78 9.86
C GLU A 271 -13.49 12.12 9.32
N ASN A 272 -12.17 12.37 9.41
CA ASN A 272 -11.56 13.64 8.97
C ASN A 272 -11.33 13.73 7.46
N ASN A 273 -11.29 12.59 6.77
CA ASN A 273 -11.10 12.51 5.31
C ASN A 273 -12.38 12.03 4.59
N LYS A 274 -13.54 12.19 5.22
CA LYS A 274 -14.81 11.75 4.66
C LYS A 274 -15.16 12.52 3.39
N ASP A 275 -15.44 11.77 2.32
CA ASP A 275 -16.00 12.27 1.08
C ASP A 275 -17.12 11.32 0.61
N GLU A 276 -18.21 11.87 0.06
CA GLU A 276 -19.35 11.08 -0.42
C GLU A 276 -19.01 10.15 -1.59
N LYS A 277 -17.90 10.42 -2.30
CA LYS A 277 -17.41 9.53 -3.37
C LYS A 277 -16.93 8.19 -2.84
N PHE A 278 -16.41 8.12 -1.59
CA PHE A 278 -15.84 6.90 -1.04
C PHE A 278 -16.89 5.94 -0.54
N LYS A 279 -16.92 4.76 -1.12
CA LYS A 279 -17.73 3.62 -0.71
C LYS A 279 -16.92 2.59 0.07
N PHE A 280 -15.63 2.51 -0.25
CA PHE A 280 -14.72 1.50 0.27
C PHE A 280 -13.47 2.11 0.89
N VAL A 281 -12.87 1.31 1.80
CA VAL A 281 -11.52 1.52 2.33
C VAL A 281 -10.70 0.30 1.98
N ASN A 282 -9.60 0.51 1.28
CA ASN A 282 -8.60 -0.50 0.98
C ASN A 282 -7.47 -0.39 2.00
N ARG A 283 -7.13 -1.49 2.66
CA ARG A 283 -6.04 -1.55 3.66
C ARG A 283 -4.89 -2.43 3.19
N GLU A 284 -4.66 -2.40 1.88
CA GLU A 284 -3.61 -3.13 1.17
C GLU A 284 -3.69 -4.66 1.32
N GLN A 285 -2.58 -5.35 1.15
CA GLN A 285 -2.55 -6.77 0.91
C GLN A 285 -2.58 -7.62 2.18
N ASP A 286 -3.05 -8.87 2.01
CA ASP A 286 -3.07 -9.93 3.03
C ASP A 286 -1.64 -10.37 3.44
N VAL A 287 -0.68 -10.26 2.55
CA VAL A 287 0.73 -10.68 2.69
C VAL A 287 0.92 -12.13 3.18
N GLY A 288 -0.15 -12.94 3.15
CA GLY A 288 -0.12 -14.33 3.58
C GLY A 288 -0.07 -14.56 5.10
N ASP A 289 -0.35 -13.53 5.90
CA ASP A 289 -0.42 -13.67 7.36
C ASP A 289 -1.78 -14.24 7.79
N LEU A 290 -1.75 -15.44 8.40
CA LEU A 290 -2.94 -16.12 8.91
C LEU A 290 -3.52 -15.45 10.17
N GLY A 291 -2.83 -14.49 10.75
CA GLY A 291 -3.23 -13.76 11.97
C GLY A 291 -3.95 -12.43 11.73
N LEU A 292 -4.03 -11.98 10.48
CA LEU A 292 -4.71 -10.74 10.11
C LEU A 292 -6.22 -10.88 9.93
#